data_fd5dd72d27f08285cb76e2a5fc7a0b53
#
_entry.id   fd5dd72d27f08285cb76e2a5fc7a0b53
#
_cell.length_a   1.000
_cell.length_b   1.000
_cell.length_c   1.000
_cell.angle_alpha   90.00
_cell.angle_beta   90.00
_cell.angle_gamma   90.00
#
_symmetry.space_group_name_H-M   'P 1'
#
loop_
_entity.id
_entity.type
_entity.pdbx_description
1 polymer ?
#
loop_
_entity_poly.entity_id
_entity_poly.type
_entity_poly.pdbx_seq_one_letter_code
_entity_poly.pdbx_strand_id
1 'polypeptide(L)'
;MRTCMFPCNLSKYDILGSFLKNGFVDYGTKFDLNVGDEVYIYTGAPYSAIFLKCSVRAILNYDETINDEEFLFDNEDSTDIARKPRYVRLVPIKNYLNKLDKVNSNKLKEHGVKGFSFQIQLSQETIDYLDSI
;
A
#
# COMPACT_ATOMS: atom_id res chain seq x y z
N MET A 1 -10.06 10.25 -10.84
CA MET A 1 -9.57 9.16 -9.99
C MET A 1 -8.19 9.52 -9.46
N ARG A 2 -7.94 9.28 -8.19
CA ARG A 2 -6.63 9.51 -7.56
C ARG A 2 -5.88 8.18 -7.47
N THR A 3 -4.58 8.20 -7.76
CA THR A 3 -3.71 7.02 -7.66
C THR A 3 -2.54 7.34 -6.74
N CYS A 4 -2.39 6.54 -5.69
CA CYS A 4 -1.36 6.73 -4.67
C CYS A 4 -0.48 5.50 -4.55
N MET A 5 0.67 5.66 -3.89
CA MET A 5 1.53 4.56 -3.48
C MET A 5 1.74 4.64 -1.97
N PHE A 6 1.48 3.55 -1.27
CA PHE A 6 1.61 3.45 0.18
C PHE A 6 2.77 2.51 0.52
N PRO A 7 3.68 2.93 1.41
CA PRO A 7 4.76 2.07 1.86
C PRO A 7 4.27 1.05 2.88
N CYS A 8 4.80 -0.16 2.81
CA CYS A 8 4.57 -1.21 3.80
C CYS A 8 5.91 -1.75 4.27
N ASN A 9 6.11 -1.83 5.58
CA ASN A 9 7.29 -2.42 6.18
C ASN A 9 7.02 -3.90 6.47
N LEU A 10 7.56 -4.81 5.63
CA LEU A 10 7.37 -6.24 5.77
C LEU A 10 7.99 -6.81 7.05
N SER A 11 8.95 -6.11 7.67
CA SER A 11 9.51 -6.56 8.94
C SER A 11 8.53 -6.35 10.11
N LYS A 12 7.51 -5.53 9.94
CA LYS A 12 6.52 -5.20 10.97
C LYS A 12 5.13 -5.72 10.68
N TYR A 13 4.77 -5.94 9.42
CA TYR A 13 3.42 -6.32 9.03
C TYR A 13 3.41 -7.32 7.88
N ASP A 14 2.70 -8.43 8.08
CA ASP A 14 2.52 -9.46 7.05
C ASP A 14 1.34 -9.10 6.14
N ILE A 15 1.58 -8.21 5.18
CA ILE A 15 0.52 -7.73 4.32
C ILE A 15 -0.03 -8.83 3.39
N LEU A 16 0.84 -9.72 2.91
CA LEU A 16 0.40 -10.81 2.04
C LEU A 16 -0.46 -11.82 2.81
N GLY A 17 -0.08 -12.14 4.05
CA GLY A 17 -0.90 -13.00 4.91
C GLY A 17 -2.26 -12.40 5.19
N SER A 18 -2.32 -11.09 5.46
CA SER A 18 -3.57 -10.40 5.67
C SER A 18 -4.49 -10.46 4.44
N PHE A 19 -3.96 -10.24 3.24
CA PHE A 19 -4.73 -10.37 2.01
C PHE A 19 -5.20 -11.81 1.78
N LEU A 20 -4.35 -12.80 2.03
CA LEU A 20 -4.70 -14.21 1.83
C LEU A 20 -5.84 -14.64 2.77
N LYS A 21 -5.83 -14.17 4.01
CA LYS A 21 -6.85 -14.55 4.99
C LYS A 21 -8.15 -13.78 4.81
N ASN A 22 -8.06 -12.45 4.65
CA ASN A 22 -9.21 -11.57 4.72
C ASN A 22 -9.69 -11.08 3.36
N GLY A 23 -8.86 -11.15 2.32
CA GLY A 23 -9.17 -10.62 0.99
C GLY A 23 -9.02 -9.12 0.87
N PHE A 24 -8.65 -8.43 1.94
CA PHE A 24 -8.46 -6.98 1.97
C PHE A 24 -7.54 -6.58 3.13
N VAL A 25 -7.08 -5.33 3.12
CA VAL A 25 -6.45 -4.71 4.30
C VAL A 25 -7.07 -3.33 4.52
N ASP A 26 -7.09 -2.90 5.78
CA ASP A 26 -7.51 -1.55 6.17
C ASP A 26 -6.25 -0.72 6.47
N TYR A 27 -6.07 0.36 5.73
CA TYR A 27 -4.85 1.15 5.76
C TYR A 27 -5.14 2.60 6.14
N GLY A 28 -4.43 3.11 7.14
CA GLY A 28 -4.58 4.51 7.55
C GLY A 28 -3.97 5.48 6.56
N THR A 29 -4.64 6.59 6.27
CA THR A 29 -4.16 7.59 5.33
C THR A 29 -4.60 8.99 5.70
N LYS A 30 -3.80 9.98 5.27
CA LYS A 30 -4.18 11.39 5.30
C LYS A 30 -4.75 11.87 3.98
N PHE A 31 -4.66 11.07 2.93
CA PHE A 31 -5.21 11.43 1.63
C PHE A 31 -6.73 11.32 1.62
N ASP A 32 -7.36 12.23 0.89
CA ASP A 32 -8.81 12.24 0.69
C ASP A 32 -9.14 11.34 -0.50
N LEU A 33 -9.17 10.04 -0.25
CA LEU A 33 -9.45 9.04 -1.26
C LEU A 33 -10.95 8.74 -1.33
N ASN A 34 -11.39 8.30 -2.51
CA ASN A 34 -12.75 7.88 -2.78
C ASN A 34 -12.78 6.41 -3.18
N VAL A 35 -13.95 5.78 -3.00
CA VAL A 35 -14.17 4.41 -3.51
C VAL A 35 -13.90 4.40 -5.02
N GLY A 36 -13.12 3.43 -5.47
CA GLY A 36 -12.66 3.32 -6.86
C GLY A 36 -11.30 3.91 -7.13
N ASP A 37 -10.75 4.73 -6.23
CA ASP A 37 -9.36 5.17 -6.34
C ASP A 37 -8.42 3.98 -6.22
N GLU A 38 -7.19 4.14 -6.69
CA GLU A 38 -6.21 3.06 -6.73
C GLU A 38 -5.01 3.35 -5.84
N VAL A 39 -4.51 2.30 -5.19
CA VAL A 39 -3.35 2.37 -4.30
C VAL A 39 -2.39 1.24 -4.64
N TYR A 40 -1.14 1.59 -4.93
CA TYR A 40 -0.05 0.64 -5.07
C TYR A 40 0.62 0.45 -3.71
N ILE A 41 0.87 -0.80 -3.33
CA ILE A 41 1.58 -1.13 -2.09
C ILE A 41 3.05 -1.38 -2.44
N TYR A 42 3.92 -0.52 -1.92
CA TYR A 42 5.36 -0.62 -2.05
C TYR A 42 5.94 -1.22 -0.77
N THR A 43 6.75 -2.26 -0.91
CA THR A 43 7.43 -2.88 0.23
C THR A 43 8.89 -2.45 0.24
N GLY A 44 9.40 -2.15 1.45
CA GLY A 44 10.80 -1.77 1.63
C GLY A 44 11.77 -2.94 1.51
N ALA A 45 13.01 -2.71 1.93
CA ALA A 45 14.06 -3.74 1.90
C ALA A 45 13.57 -5.04 2.55
N PRO A 46 13.99 -6.21 2.05
CA PRO A 46 14.99 -6.42 1.00
C PRO A 46 14.47 -6.30 -0.43
N TYR A 47 13.16 -6.25 -0.62
CA TYR A 47 12.56 -6.26 -1.96
C TYR A 47 12.60 -4.90 -2.65
N SER A 48 12.28 -3.84 -1.92
CA SER A 48 12.28 -2.45 -2.42
C SER A 48 11.53 -2.33 -3.74
N ALA A 49 10.28 -2.80 -3.76
CA ALA A 49 9.47 -2.89 -4.98
C ALA A 49 7.97 -2.83 -4.67
N ILE A 50 7.17 -2.50 -5.69
CA ILE A 50 5.72 -2.61 -5.60
C ILE A 50 5.34 -4.09 -5.62
N PHE A 51 4.50 -4.51 -4.67
CA PHE A 51 3.95 -5.86 -4.62
C PHE A 51 2.56 -5.95 -5.22
N LEU A 52 1.70 -4.99 -4.92
CA LEU A 52 0.28 -5.08 -5.25
C LEU A 52 -0.25 -3.74 -5.75
N LYS A 53 -1.22 -3.83 -6.65
CA LYS A 53 -2.12 -2.74 -6.98
C LYS A 53 -3.48 -3.06 -6.37
N CYS A 54 -4.03 -2.11 -5.63
CA CYS A 54 -5.30 -2.28 -4.92
C CYS A 54 -6.33 -1.24 -5.39
N SER A 55 -7.59 -1.59 -5.23
CA SER A 55 -8.71 -0.65 -5.39
C SER A 55 -9.25 -0.27 -4.00
N VAL A 56 -9.59 1.00 -3.82
CA VAL A 56 -10.26 1.46 -2.59
C VAL A 56 -11.71 0.97 -2.65
N ARG A 57 -12.07 0.10 -1.69
CA ARG A 57 -13.40 -0.49 -1.61
C ARG A 57 -14.32 0.24 -0.63
N ALA A 58 -13.77 0.82 0.43
CA ALA A 58 -14.52 1.52 1.46
C ALA A 58 -13.67 2.58 2.15
N ILE A 59 -14.32 3.62 2.65
CA ILE A 59 -13.70 4.65 3.49
C ILE A 59 -14.23 4.44 4.90
N LEU A 60 -13.33 4.30 5.88
CA LEU A 60 -13.67 3.85 7.23
C LEU A 60 -13.12 4.80 8.29
N ASN A 61 -13.80 4.82 9.44
CA ASN A 61 -13.24 5.33 10.70
C ASN A 61 -12.40 4.23 11.35
N TYR A 62 -11.55 4.59 12.31
CA TYR A 62 -10.67 3.62 12.97
C TYR A 62 -11.45 2.45 13.62
N ASP A 63 -12.59 2.73 14.24
CA ASP A 63 -13.40 1.73 14.94
C ASP A 63 -14.14 0.77 13.99
N GLU A 64 -14.17 1.08 12.69
CA GLU A 64 -14.76 0.23 11.67
C GLU A 64 -13.74 -0.71 11.02
N THR A 65 -12.46 -0.55 11.35
CA THR A 65 -11.39 -1.37 10.74
C THR A 65 -11.36 -2.77 11.33
N ILE A 66 -10.81 -3.70 10.54
CA ILE A 66 -10.64 -5.08 10.98
C ILE A 66 -9.51 -5.17 12.02
N ASN A 67 -9.65 -6.12 12.97
CA ASN A 67 -8.54 -6.46 13.84
C ASN A 67 -7.54 -7.34 13.08
N ASP A 68 -6.37 -6.79 12.76
CA ASP A 68 -5.31 -7.46 12.01
C ASP A 68 -4.02 -7.62 12.83
N GLU A 69 -4.11 -7.58 14.15
CA GLU A 69 -2.96 -7.71 15.04
C GLU A 69 -2.15 -8.99 14.80
N GLU A 70 -2.80 -10.07 14.37
CA GLU A 70 -2.14 -11.35 14.07
C GLU A 70 -1.10 -11.24 12.95
N PHE A 71 -1.17 -10.20 12.11
CA PHE A 71 -0.23 -9.97 11.01
C PHE A 71 0.89 -9.00 11.39
N LEU A 72 0.91 -8.50 12.62
CA LEU A 72 1.98 -7.65 13.13
C LEU A 72 3.10 -8.52 13.67
N PHE A 73 4.32 -8.25 13.21
CA PHE A 73 5.52 -8.96 13.69
C PHE A 73 6.13 -8.35 14.93
N ASP A 74 5.82 -7.07 15.20
CA ASP A 74 6.33 -6.33 16.33
C ASP A 74 5.17 -5.68 17.08
N ASN A 75 4.80 -6.27 18.23
CA ASN A 75 3.68 -5.79 19.03
C ASN A 75 4.00 -4.55 19.88
N GLU A 76 5.27 -4.18 20.03
CA GLU A 76 5.66 -3.02 20.82
C GLU A 76 5.23 -1.72 20.17
N ASP A 77 5.22 -1.68 18.85
CA ASP A 77 4.83 -0.49 18.08
C ASP A 77 3.31 -0.31 17.94
N SER A 78 2.53 -1.34 18.26
CA SER A 78 1.08 -1.30 18.07
C SER A 78 0.37 -0.33 19.00
N THR A 79 0.96 -0.02 20.15
CA THR A 79 0.38 0.89 21.15
C THR A 79 0.68 2.37 20.86
N ASP A 80 1.73 2.64 20.08
CA ASP A 80 2.21 4.00 19.80
C ASP A 80 1.85 4.49 18.40
N ILE A 81 1.13 3.70 17.63
CA ILE A 81 0.72 4.10 16.28
C ILE A 81 -0.29 5.24 16.38
N ALA A 82 0.10 6.42 15.90
CA ALA A 82 -0.81 7.54 15.80
C ALA A 82 -1.96 7.18 14.85
N ARG A 83 -3.20 7.33 15.33
CA ARG A 83 -4.37 7.10 14.50
C ARG A 83 -4.40 8.09 13.35
N LYS A 84 -4.61 7.60 12.14
CA LYS A 84 -4.80 8.45 10.98
C LYS A 84 -6.21 9.04 10.98
N PRO A 85 -6.44 10.18 10.31
CA PRO A 85 -7.77 10.79 10.26
C PRO A 85 -8.81 9.92 9.56
N ARG A 86 -8.37 9.01 8.68
CA ARG A 86 -9.27 8.08 7.99
C ARG A 86 -8.54 6.80 7.62
N TYR A 87 -9.32 5.76 7.33
CA TYR A 87 -8.83 4.47 6.88
C TYR A 87 -9.51 4.11 5.56
N VAL A 88 -8.78 3.39 4.72
CA VAL A 88 -9.31 2.90 3.45
C VAL A 88 -9.18 1.38 3.43
N ARG A 89 -10.24 0.72 2.97
CA ARG A 89 -10.22 -0.73 2.74
C ARG A 89 -9.72 -0.98 1.34
N LEU A 90 -8.61 -1.69 1.25
CA LEU A 90 -7.92 -1.97 -0.01
C LEU A 90 -8.12 -3.42 -0.40
N VAL A 91 -8.56 -3.64 -1.64
CA VAL A 91 -8.72 -4.97 -2.22
C VAL A 91 -7.71 -5.11 -3.37
N PRO A 92 -6.89 -6.18 -3.39
CA PRO A 92 -5.89 -6.34 -4.44
C PRO A 92 -6.56 -6.65 -5.77
N ILE A 93 -6.13 -5.98 -6.84
CA ILE A 93 -6.62 -6.19 -8.20
C ILE A 93 -5.52 -6.66 -9.15
N LYS A 94 -4.25 -6.49 -8.79
CA LYS A 94 -3.11 -6.96 -9.58
C LYS A 94 -1.92 -7.15 -8.65
N ASN A 95 -1.11 -8.19 -8.91
CA ASN A 95 0.16 -8.37 -8.21
C ASN A 95 1.34 -8.24 -9.17
N TYR A 96 2.50 -7.88 -8.62
CA TYR A 96 3.75 -7.73 -9.37
C TYR A 96 4.82 -8.68 -8.85
N LEU A 97 4.43 -9.73 -8.13
CA LEU A 97 5.38 -10.62 -7.43
C LEU A 97 6.34 -11.35 -8.38
N ASN A 98 5.93 -11.59 -9.62
CA ASN A 98 6.78 -12.18 -10.65
C ASN A 98 7.44 -11.15 -11.57
N LYS A 99 7.34 -9.86 -11.25
CA LYS A 99 7.84 -8.74 -12.06
C LYS A 99 8.57 -7.71 -11.21
N LEU A 100 9.15 -8.12 -10.08
CA LEU A 100 9.76 -7.19 -9.12
C LEU A 100 10.90 -6.37 -9.73
N ASP A 101 11.62 -6.94 -10.71
CA ASP A 101 12.68 -6.25 -11.44
C ASP A 101 12.18 -5.06 -12.28
N LYS A 102 10.89 -5.02 -12.59
CA LYS A 102 10.28 -3.94 -13.35
C LYS A 102 9.65 -2.86 -12.48
N VAL A 103 9.43 -3.15 -11.21
CA VAL A 103 8.75 -2.24 -10.26
C VAL A 103 9.57 -1.99 -9.00
N ASN A 104 10.88 -2.20 -9.07
CA ASN A 104 11.78 -1.89 -7.96
C ASN A 104 12.03 -0.38 -7.86
N SER A 105 12.68 0.02 -6.75
CA SER A 105 12.92 1.43 -6.47
C SER A 105 13.68 2.14 -7.59
N ASN A 106 14.66 1.49 -8.20
CA ASN A 106 15.44 2.09 -9.28
C ASN A 106 14.58 2.39 -10.51
N LYS A 107 13.74 1.42 -10.92
CA LYS A 107 12.82 1.59 -12.03
C LYS A 107 11.78 2.67 -11.75
N LEU A 108 11.24 2.68 -10.54
CA LEU A 108 10.27 3.70 -10.16
C LEU A 108 10.87 5.10 -10.14
N LYS A 109 12.13 5.25 -9.70
CA LYS A 109 12.83 6.54 -9.78
C LYS A 109 13.01 7.01 -11.22
N GLU A 110 13.33 6.10 -12.14
CA GLU A 110 13.44 6.42 -13.57
C GLU A 110 12.13 6.96 -14.15
N HIS A 111 11.00 6.61 -13.54
CA HIS A 111 9.67 6.97 -14.03
C HIS A 111 8.92 7.93 -13.09
N GLY A 112 9.65 8.74 -12.34
CA GLY A 112 9.10 9.91 -11.66
C GLY A 112 8.88 9.79 -10.16
N VAL A 113 9.13 8.64 -9.53
CA VAL A 113 8.99 8.51 -8.08
C VAL A 113 10.24 9.07 -7.38
N LYS A 114 10.04 9.99 -6.43
CA LYS A 114 11.13 10.68 -5.75
C LYS A 114 11.42 10.16 -4.35
N GLY A 115 10.48 9.45 -3.72
CA GLY A 115 10.67 8.93 -2.37
C GLY A 115 9.76 7.76 -2.09
N PHE A 116 10.14 6.96 -1.06
CA PHE A 116 9.46 5.69 -0.76
C PHE A 116 9.08 5.55 0.71
N SER A 117 9.41 6.54 1.55
CA SER A 117 9.20 6.45 3.00
C SER A 117 7.81 6.91 3.44
N PHE A 118 7.09 7.61 2.59
CA PHE A 118 5.79 8.19 2.90
C PHE A 118 4.76 7.82 1.84
N GLN A 119 3.49 7.93 2.21
CA GLN A 119 2.39 7.84 1.24
C GLN A 119 2.48 9.02 0.28
N ILE A 120 2.40 8.74 -1.02
CA ILE A 120 2.50 9.75 -2.06
C ILE A 120 1.41 9.54 -3.11
N GLN A 121 1.03 10.65 -3.77
CA GLN A 121 0.23 10.59 -4.98
C GLN A 121 1.18 10.40 -6.16
N LEU A 122 0.86 9.46 -7.06
CA LEU A 122 1.70 9.17 -8.22
C LEU A 122 1.45 10.17 -9.35
N SER A 123 2.52 10.52 -10.06
CA SER A 123 2.43 11.32 -11.28
C SER A 123 1.86 10.50 -12.44
N GLN A 124 1.35 11.18 -13.45
CA GLN A 124 0.84 10.49 -14.65
C GLN A 124 1.94 9.69 -15.35
N GLU A 125 3.18 10.18 -15.35
CA GLU A 125 4.32 9.47 -15.89
C GLU A 125 4.50 8.10 -15.23
N THR A 126 4.44 8.06 -13.89
CA THR A 126 4.57 6.81 -13.14
C THR A 126 3.40 5.88 -13.41
N ILE A 127 2.18 6.41 -13.44
CA ILE A 127 0.97 5.62 -13.72
C ILE A 127 1.06 4.99 -15.10
N ASP A 128 1.46 5.76 -16.12
CA ASP A 128 1.59 5.26 -17.49
C ASP A 128 2.62 4.13 -17.58
N TYR A 129 3.75 4.27 -16.87
CA TYR A 129 4.75 3.21 -16.80
C TYR A 129 4.17 1.93 -16.18
N LEU A 130 3.49 2.06 -15.03
CA LEU A 130 2.91 0.92 -14.33
C LEU A 130 1.80 0.25 -15.16
N ASP A 131 1.03 1.02 -15.90
CA ASP A 131 -0.01 0.48 -16.79
C ASP A 131 0.58 -0.29 -17.98
N SER A 132 1.84 -0.03 -18.31
CA SER A 132 2.52 -0.71 -19.43
C SER A 132 3.08 -2.10 -19.05
N ILE A 133 3.07 -2.45 -17.78
CA ILE A 133 3.67 -3.70 -17.29
C ILE A 133 2.67 -4.84 -17.23
#